data_5d56aeeb752b35b8ccfd2eb2ae2bb47b
#
_entry.id   5d56aeeb752b35b8ccfd2eb2ae2bb47b
#
_cell.length_a   1.000
_cell.length_b   1.000
_cell.length_c   1.000
_cell.angle_alpha   90.00
_cell.angle_beta   90.00
_cell.angle_gamma   90.00
#
_symmetry.space_group_name_H-M   'P 1'
#
loop_
_entity.id
_entity.type
_entity.pdbx_description
1 polymer ?
#
loop_
_entity_poly.entity_id
_entity_poly.type
_entity_poly.pdbx_seq_one_letter_code
_entity_poly.pdbx_strand_id
1 'polypeptide(L)'
;MRTHHTAVLLTTAGLLALTACQNPAASGGTPAPPASSGLSASSKAPGSAAKTATVPQLVGKGLQSAQDESQAAGFALLKSHDALGRGRLQAVDRHWKVCSQSPVAGATVPAATTLDLGAVKLEETCPAADPGPQPEAGGTMPDFAGKSMKVARAALPSNASITVKDAAQSRMVLQASNWKVCSQDPKAGARLAGQPVAFTVVKFEQACP
;
A
#
# COMPACT_ATOMS: atom_id res chain seq x y z
N MET A 1 49.16 -11.85 17.84
CA MET A 1 49.48 -10.48 17.53
C MET A 1 48.18 -9.68 17.54
N ARG A 2 47.86 -9.12 18.58
CA ARG A 2 47.83 -7.74 19.14
C ARG A 2 47.86 -6.68 18.04
N THR A 3 46.76 -5.91 17.90
CA THR A 3 46.83 -4.44 18.06
C THR A 3 45.41 -3.85 18.17
N HIS A 4 45.28 -3.10 19.20
CA HIS A 4 44.27 -2.13 19.63
C HIS A 4 44.24 -0.90 18.73
N HIS A 5 43.20 -0.13 18.79
CA HIS A 5 43.11 1.36 18.86
C HIS A 5 41.76 1.80 18.31
N THR A 6 41.03 2.76 18.69
CA THR A 6 40.96 3.68 19.86
C THR A 6 39.64 4.44 19.63
N ALA A 7 38.90 4.67 20.68
CA ALA A 7 37.71 5.50 20.73
C ALA A 7 38.08 6.99 20.52
N VAL A 8 37.25 7.73 19.80
CA VAL A 8 37.17 9.20 19.88
C VAL A 8 35.74 9.64 20.07
N LEU A 9 35.45 10.11 21.25
CA LEU A 9 34.26 10.86 21.64
C LEU A 9 34.46 12.34 21.21
N LEU A 10 33.49 12.89 20.51
CA LEU A 10 33.35 14.34 20.35
C LEU A 10 31.90 14.74 20.65
N THR A 11 31.75 15.33 21.84
CA THR A 11 30.56 16.02 22.29
C THR A 11 30.57 17.44 21.78
N THR A 12 29.53 17.88 21.10
CA THR A 12 29.25 19.31 20.89
C THR A 12 27.82 19.62 21.32
N ALA A 13 27.73 20.36 22.42
CA ALA A 13 26.52 20.99 22.91
C ALA A 13 26.21 22.23 22.06
N GLY A 14 25.00 22.32 21.50
CA GLY A 14 24.47 23.50 20.81
C GLY A 14 23.26 24.04 21.55
N LEU A 15 23.37 25.24 22.13
CA LEU A 15 22.29 25.99 22.79
C LEU A 15 21.26 26.45 21.77
N LEU A 16 19.98 26.18 22.06
CA LEU A 16 18.86 26.80 21.38
C LEU A 16 18.31 27.97 22.19
N ALA A 17 18.40 29.18 21.65
CA ALA A 17 17.78 30.39 22.21
C ALA A 17 16.29 30.44 21.75
N LEU A 18 15.38 30.48 22.72
CA LEU A 18 13.97 30.81 22.50
C LEU A 18 13.85 32.36 22.55
N THR A 19 13.34 32.94 21.46
CA THR A 19 12.87 34.36 21.47
C THR A 19 11.33 34.33 21.60
N ALA A 20 10.87 34.76 22.77
CA ALA A 20 9.46 35.07 23.03
C ALA A 20 9.18 36.54 22.62
N CYS A 21 8.20 36.75 21.73
CA CYS A 21 7.64 38.08 21.48
C CYS A 21 6.50 38.33 22.45
N GLN A 22 6.70 39.23 23.39
CA GLN A 22 5.68 39.79 24.27
C GLN A 22 5.04 41.02 23.62
N ASN A 23 3.72 41.09 23.67
CA ASN A 23 2.92 42.24 23.23
C ASN A 23 2.54 43.08 24.46
N PRO A 24 2.79 44.40 24.50
CA PRO A 24 2.30 45.23 25.61
C PRO A 24 0.90 45.74 25.38
N ALA A 25 0.09 45.61 26.40
CA ALA A 25 -1.25 46.20 26.48
C ALA A 25 -1.18 47.71 26.72
N ALA A 26 -2.10 48.45 26.10
CA ALA A 26 -2.44 49.79 26.54
C ALA A 26 -3.96 50.02 26.49
N SER A 27 -4.48 50.48 27.62
CA SER A 27 -5.86 50.70 27.93
C SER A 27 -6.45 51.98 27.30
N GLY A 28 -7.77 52.00 27.09
CA GLY A 28 -8.56 53.22 27.25
C GLY A 28 -9.57 53.54 26.16
N GLY A 29 -10.87 53.54 26.54
CA GLY A 29 -11.87 54.42 25.96
C GLY A 29 -13.04 53.77 25.17
N THR A 30 -14.17 53.55 25.85
CA THR A 30 -15.51 53.40 25.26
C THR A 30 -16.06 54.79 24.86
N PRO A 31 -16.93 54.97 23.81
CA PRO A 31 -18.29 54.48 23.74
C PRO A 31 -18.79 54.00 22.36
N ALA A 32 -19.84 53.16 22.37
CA ALA A 32 -20.68 52.75 21.24
C ALA A 32 -21.79 53.76 20.96
N PRO A 33 -22.74 53.56 19.96
CA PRO A 33 -22.83 52.74 18.75
C PRO A 33 -23.19 53.60 17.50
N PRO A 34 -23.65 53.13 16.35
CA PRO A 34 -24.70 52.16 16.09
C PRO A 34 -24.48 51.17 14.92
N ALA A 35 -25.38 50.19 14.85
CA ALA A 35 -25.51 49.13 13.92
C ALA A 35 -25.52 49.52 12.42
N SER A 36 -24.82 48.75 11.61
CA SER A 36 -25.10 48.61 10.18
C SER A 36 -24.95 47.16 9.78
N SER A 37 -26.07 46.57 9.41
CA SER A 37 -26.19 45.23 8.87
C SER A 37 -25.41 45.12 7.56
N GLY A 38 -24.22 44.54 7.63
CA GLY A 38 -23.42 44.15 6.46
C GLY A 38 -23.62 42.67 6.19
N LEU A 39 -24.31 42.32 5.12
CA LEU A 39 -24.42 41.00 4.56
C LEU A 39 -23.01 40.46 4.31
N SER A 40 -22.55 39.53 5.15
CA SER A 40 -21.36 38.75 4.88
C SER A 40 -21.65 37.82 3.70
N ALA A 41 -21.33 38.30 2.50
CA ALA A 41 -21.18 37.42 1.36
C ALA A 41 -20.02 36.42 1.70
N SER A 42 -20.40 35.21 2.02
CA SER A 42 -19.45 34.10 2.14
C SER A 42 -18.83 33.88 0.77
N SER A 43 -17.68 34.50 0.54
CA SER A 43 -16.84 34.21 -0.64
C SER A 43 -16.37 32.78 -0.51
N LYS A 44 -17.15 31.86 -1.13
CA LYS A 44 -16.67 30.52 -1.42
C LYS A 44 -15.38 30.67 -2.23
N ALA A 45 -14.23 30.42 -1.59
CA ALA A 45 -12.95 30.39 -2.27
C ALA A 45 -13.08 29.46 -3.49
N PRO A 46 -12.60 29.85 -4.69
CA PRO A 46 -12.60 28.95 -5.83
C PRO A 46 -11.75 27.75 -5.44
N GLY A 47 -12.40 26.59 -5.32
CA GLY A 47 -11.71 25.33 -5.08
C GLY A 47 -10.64 25.17 -6.17
N SER A 48 -9.38 25.06 -5.76
CA SER A 48 -8.28 24.78 -6.67
C SER A 48 -8.67 23.57 -7.50
N ALA A 49 -8.88 23.74 -8.81
CA ALA A 49 -9.23 22.64 -9.69
C ALA A 49 -8.16 21.56 -9.55
N ALA A 50 -8.57 20.37 -9.16
CA ALA A 50 -7.63 19.25 -8.96
C ALA A 50 -6.86 19.03 -10.28
N LYS A 51 -5.53 19.11 -10.22
CA LYS A 51 -4.68 18.87 -11.39
C LYS A 51 -4.94 17.46 -11.90
N THR A 52 -5.31 17.31 -13.16
CA THR A 52 -5.49 16.02 -13.81
C THR A 52 -4.25 15.64 -14.63
N ALA A 53 -4.03 14.35 -14.83
CA ALA A 53 -2.97 13.81 -15.67
C ALA A 53 -3.49 12.59 -16.44
N THR A 54 -2.88 12.31 -17.60
CA THR A 54 -3.19 11.11 -18.39
C THR A 54 -2.29 9.96 -17.97
N VAL A 55 -2.89 8.82 -17.66
CA VAL A 55 -2.17 7.61 -17.24
C VAL A 55 -1.34 7.05 -18.40
N PRO A 56 -0.02 6.91 -18.26
CA PRO A 56 0.83 6.36 -19.32
C PRO A 56 0.64 4.85 -19.51
N GLN A 57 1.12 4.33 -20.66
CA GLN A 57 1.15 2.89 -20.90
C GLN A 57 2.35 2.28 -20.20
N LEU A 58 2.10 1.51 -19.13
CA LEU A 58 3.13 0.95 -18.25
C LEU A 58 3.28 -0.56 -18.40
N VAL A 59 2.23 -1.25 -18.85
CA VAL A 59 2.26 -2.71 -19.05
C VAL A 59 3.35 -3.10 -20.06
N GLY A 60 4.12 -4.12 -19.72
CA GLY A 60 5.26 -4.62 -20.49
C GLY A 60 6.59 -3.95 -20.17
N LYS A 61 6.61 -2.85 -19.43
CA LYS A 61 7.85 -2.14 -19.01
C LYS A 61 8.45 -2.77 -17.77
N GLY A 62 9.76 -2.53 -17.56
CA GLY A 62 10.38 -2.79 -16.26
C GLY A 62 9.73 -1.92 -15.18
N LEU A 63 9.58 -2.45 -13.97
CA LEU A 63 8.87 -1.76 -12.88
C LEU A 63 9.51 -0.41 -12.56
N GLN A 64 10.83 -0.33 -12.50
CA GLN A 64 11.56 0.94 -12.29
C GLN A 64 11.20 1.97 -13.36
N SER A 65 11.28 1.59 -14.65
CA SER A 65 10.96 2.52 -15.74
C SER A 65 9.49 2.95 -15.74
N ALA A 66 8.59 2.05 -15.35
CA ALA A 66 7.16 2.36 -15.21
C ALA A 66 6.91 3.38 -14.09
N GLN A 67 7.60 3.26 -12.98
CA GLN A 67 7.53 4.22 -11.87
C GLN A 67 8.07 5.60 -12.29
N ASP A 68 9.24 5.64 -12.93
CA ASP A 68 9.86 6.88 -13.42
C ASP A 68 8.94 7.61 -14.41
N GLU A 69 8.33 6.87 -15.35
CA GLU A 69 7.39 7.42 -16.32
C GLU A 69 6.08 7.91 -15.68
N SER A 70 5.58 7.19 -14.68
CA SER A 70 4.41 7.62 -13.92
C SER A 70 4.66 8.95 -13.21
N GLN A 71 5.83 9.10 -12.58
CA GLN A 71 6.22 10.34 -11.91
C GLN A 71 6.41 11.48 -12.91
N ALA A 72 7.02 11.22 -14.05
CA ALA A 72 7.16 12.21 -15.13
C ALA A 72 5.80 12.66 -15.67
N ALA A 73 4.78 11.77 -15.68
CA ALA A 73 3.40 12.10 -16.03
C ALA A 73 2.63 12.86 -14.94
N GLY A 74 3.23 13.04 -13.75
CA GLY A 74 2.68 13.82 -12.65
C GLY A 74 1.99 12.98 -11.56
N PHE A 75 2.09 11.66 -11.59
CA PHE A 75 1.56 10.78 -10.55
C PHE A 75 2.61 10.54 -9.46
N ALA A 76 2.34 11.00 -8.25
CA ALA A 76 3.24 10.82 -7.09
C ALA A 76 2.89 9.59 -6.23
N LEU A 77 1.66 9.10 -6.33
CA LEU A 77 1.19 7.98 -5.51
C LEU A 77 1.27 6.70 -6.33
N LEU A 78 2.31 5.91 -6.07
CA LEU A 78 2.56 4.65 -6.76
C LEU A 78 2.51 3.50 -5.76
N LYS A 79 1.87 2.40 -6.15
CA LYS A 79 1.88 1.12 -5.45
C LYS A 79 2.27 0.02 -6.43
N SER A 80 2.85 -1.04 -5.92
CA SER A 80 3.07 -2.25 -6.70
C SER A 80 2.74 -3.49 -5.88
N HIS A 81 2.33 -4.55 -6.56
CA HIS A 81 2.07 -5.84 -5.96
C HIS A 81 2.56 -6.97 -6.86
N ASP A 82 2.69 -8.16 -6.28
CA ASP A 82 3.06 -9.37 -7.01
C ASP A 82 1.85 -9.91 -7.77
N ALA A 83 1.81 -9.71 -9.08
CA ALA A 83 0.70 -10.12 -9.95
C ALA A 83 0.43 -11.63 -9.97
N LEU A 84 1.37 -12.46 -9.46
CA LEU A 84 1.12 -13.89 -9.24
C LEU A 84 0.44 -14.21 -7.90
N GLY A 85 0.04 -13.20 -7.12
CA GLY A 85 -0.61 -13.40 -5.82
C GLY A 85 0.26 -14.04 -4.75
N ARG A 86 1.60 -14.09 -4.94
CA ARG A 86 2.55 -14.71 -4.00
C ARG A 86 2.92 -13.78 -2.83
N GLY A 87 2.62 -12.48 -2.93
CA GLY A 87 2.95 -11.47 -1.93
C GLY A 87 4.44 -11.24 -1.74
N ARG A 88 5.25 -11.40 -2.79
CA ARG A 88 6.67 -11.09 -2.77
C ARG A 88 6.88 -9.58 -2.83
N LEU A 89 7.86 -9.08 -2.10
CA LEU A 89 8.24 -7.66 -2.13
C LEU A 89 9.07 -7.37 -3.38
N GLN A 90 8.79 -6.23 -4.02
CA GLN A 90 9.54 -5.71 -5.16
C GLN A 90 10.72 -4.83 -4.67
N ALA A 91 11.53 -5.35 -3.73
CA ALA A 91 12.62 -4.60 -3.12
C ALA A 91 13.71 -4.14 -4.11
N VAL A 92 13.77 -4.74 -5.28
CA VAL A 92 14.69 -4.36 -6.36
C VAL A 92 13.90 -4.28 -7.65
N ASP A 93 13.34 -3.11 -7.93
CA ASP A 93 12.34 -2.88 -8.99
C ASP A 93 12.85 -3.27 -10.40
N ARG A 94 14.14 -3.07 -10.70
CA ARG A 94 14.75 -3.47 -11.97
C ARG A 94 14.66 -4.97 -12.29
N HIS A 95 14.34 -5.81 -11.30
CA HIS A 95 14.16 -7.26 -11.48
C HIS A 95 12.71 -7.66 -11.75
N TRP A 96 11.83 -6.68 -11.94
CA TRP A 96 10.40 -6.89 -12.14
C TRP A 96 9.92 -6.21 -13.41
N LYS A 97 8.89 -6.77 -14.05
CA LYS A 97 8.17 -6.17 -15.18
C LYS A 97 6.69 -6.05 -14.85
N VAL A 98 6.06 -5.00 -15.38
CA VAL A 98 4.64 -4.71 -15.17
C VAL A 98 3.78 -5.58 -16.08
N CYS A 99 2.81 -6.27 -15.50
CA CYS A 99 1.83 -7.10 -16.19
C CYS A 99 0.44 -6.47 -16.23
N SER A 100 0.11 -5.68 -15.22
CA SER A 100 -1.17 -4.99 -15.10
C SER A 100 -0.98 -3.60 -14.50
N GLN A 101 -1.92 -2.71 -14.76
CA GLN A 101 -1.96 -1.38 -14.15
C GLN A 101 -3.39 -0.94 -13.88
N SER A 102 -3.56 -0.16 -12.83
CA SER A 102 -4.83 0.50 -12.50
C SER A 102 -4.54 1.94 -12.00
N PRO A 103 -5.19 2.97 -12.57
CA PRO A 103 -6.12 2.96 -13.70
C PRO A 103 -5.49 2.53 -15.04
N VAL A 104 -6.35 2.23 -16.03
CA VAL A 104 -5.90 1.82 -17.37
C VAL A 104 -5.17 2.94 -18.08
N ALA A 105 -4.27 2.59 -18.99
CA ALA A 105 -3.56 3.54 -19.86
C ALA A 105 -4.53 4.43 -20.65
N GLY A 106 -4.18 5.71 -20.82
CA GLY A 106 -4.99 6.69 -21.50
C GLY A 106 -6.11 7.31 -20.68
N ALA A 107 -6.42 6.79 -19.49
CA ALA A 107 -7.40 7.41 -18.59
C ALA A 107 -6.89 8.78 -18.10
N THR A 108 -7.76 9.80 -18.11
CA THR A 108 -7.48 11.10 -17.50
C THR A 108 -8.09 11.13 -16.11
N VAL A 109 -7.24 11.19 -15.09
CA VAL A 109 -7.64 11.12 -13.69
C VAL A 109 -6.96 12.23 -12.87
N PRO A 110 -7.43 12.56 -11.66
CA PRO A 110 -6.70 13.45 -10.77
C PRO A 110 -5.26 12.98 -10.56
N ALA A 111 -4.28 13.88 -10.61
CA ALA A 111 -2.86 13.56 -10.39
C ALA A 111 -2.56 12.95 -9.01
N ALA A 112 -3.47 13.14 -8.04
CA ALA A 112 -3.43 12.50 -6.73
C ALA A 112 -3.99 11.06 -6.72
N THR A 113 -4.39 10.51 -7.88
CA THR A 113 -4.83 9.12 -7.97
C THR A 113 -3.63 8.18 -7.80
N THR A 114 -3.78 7.17 -6.97
CA THR A 114 -2.77 6.11 -6.82
C THR A 114 -2.76 5.25 -8.08
N LEU A 115 -1.60 5.09 -8.71
CA LEU A 115 -1.39 4.07 -9.74
C LEU A 115 -0.92 2.79 -9.06
N ASP A 116 -1.62 1.69 -9.31
CA ASP A 116 -1.26 0.35 -8.82
C ASP A 116 -0.74 -0.49 -9.98
N LEU A 117 0.45 -1.10 -9.78
CA LEU A 117 1.18 -1.84 -10.80
C LEU A 117 1.34 -3.30 -10.35
N GLY A 118 0.65 -4.22 -11.03
CA GLY A 118 0.88 -5.64 -10.84
C GLY A 118 2.13 -6.09 -11.59
N ALA A 119 3.11 -6.64 -10.88
CA ALA A 119 4.42 -6.98 -11.45
C ALA A 119 4.80 -8.43 -11.19
N VAL A 120 5.61 -9.00 -12.11
CA VAL A 120 6.24 -10.33 -11.97
C VAL A 120 7.76 -10.19 -12.14
N LYS A 121 8.52 -11.21 -11.76
CA LYS A 121 9.96 -11.28 -12.09
C LYS A 121 10.17 -11.26 -13.60
N LEU A 122 11.32 -10.73 -14.05
CA LEU A 122 11.61 -10.60 -15.49
C LEU A 122 11.47 -11.91 -16.26
N GLU A 123 11.89 -13.02 -15.65
CA GLU A 123 11.84 -14.37 -16.21
C GLU A 123 10.45 -15.04 -16.14
N GLU A 124 9.52 -14.48 -15.37
CA GLU A 124 8.18 -15.06 -15.21
C GLU A 124 7.21 -14.56 -16.27
N THR A 125 6.20 -15.38 -16.55
CA THR A 125 5.10 -15.01 -17.45
C THR A 125 4.03 -14.24 -16.68
N CYS A 126 3.47 -13.21 -17.31
CA CYS A 126 2.31 -12.50 -16.78
C CYS A 126 1.11 -13.45 -16.65
N PRO A 127 0.38 -13.41 -15.54
CA PRO A 127 -0.83 -14.22 -15.39
C PRO A 127 -1.93 -13.74 -16.35
N ALA A 128 -2.83 -14.66 -16.72
CA ALA A 128 -4.00 -14.30 -17.54
C ALA A 128 -4.95 -13.33 -16.82
N ALA A 129 -4.97 -13.38 -15.48
CA ALA A 129 -5.69 -12.44 -14.64
C ALA A 129 -4.83 -12.11 -13.41
N ASP A 130 -4.70 -10.82 -13.13
CA ASP A 130 -4.02 -10.34 -11.92
C ASP A 130 -4.99 -10.47 -10.73
N PRO A 131 -4.60 -11.17 -9.64
CA PRO A 131 -5.42 -11.25 -8.43
C PRO A 131 -5.53 -9.92 -7.67
N GLY A 132 -4.89 -8.86 -8.15
CA GLY A 132 -4.91 -7.53 -7.55
C GLY A 132 -4.06 -7.41 -6.29
N PRO A 133 -4.07 -6.22 -5.66
CA PRO A 133 -3.35 -5.96 -4.42
C PRO A 133 -3.81 -6.86 -3.28
N GLN A 134 -2.99 -6.94 -2.24
CA GLN A 134 -3.30 -7.78 -1.08
C GLN A 134 -4.59 -7.30 -0.39
N PRO A 135 -5.56 -8.20 -0.14
CA PRO A 135 -6.75 -7.86 0.61
C PRO A 135 -6.43 -7.60 2.08
N GLU A 136 -7.17 -6.69 2.69
CA GLU A 136 -7.13 -6.44 4.13
C GLU A 136 -8.41 -6.98 4.78
N ALA A 137 -8.28 -7.66 5.92
CA ALA A 137 -9.44 -8.19 6.65
C ALA A 137 -10.08 -7.08 7.49
N GLY A 138 -11.08 -6.42 6.95
CA GLY A 138 -11.89 -5.40 7.63
C GLY A 138 -13.08 -5.95 8.42
N GLY A 139 -12.92 -7.04 9.19
CA GLY A 139 -14.02 -7.68 9.94
C GLY A 139 -14.83 -8.71 9.14
N THR A 140 -14.55 -8.86 7.84
CA THR A 140 -15.07 -9.92 6.98
C THR A 140 -13.94 -10.70 6.36
N MET A 141 -14.17 -11.97 6.05
CA MET A 141 -13.21 -12.86 5.42
C MET A 141 -12.96 -12.44 3.97
N PRO A 142 -11.73 -12.01 3.60
CA PRO A 142 -11.39 -11.71 2.21
C PRO A 142 -11.41 -12.97 1.34
N ASP A 143 -11.47 -12.78 0.01
CA ASP A 143 -11.24 -13.88 -0.92
C ASP A 143 -9.74 -14.11 -1.12
N PHE A 144 -9.28 -15.28 -0.72
CA PHE A 144 -7.90 -15.71 -0.86
C PHE A 144 -7.69 -16.76 -1.95
N ALA A 145 -8.74 -17.16 -2.67
CA ALA A 145 -8.60 -18.11 -3.77
C ALA A 145 -7.55 -17.66 -4.78
N GLY A 146 -6.62 -18.54 -5.15
CA GLY A 146 -5.50 -18.23 -6.03
C GLY A 146 -4.34 -17.44 -5.42
N LYS A 147 -4.52 -16.81 -4.25
CA LYS A 147 -3.48 -16.06 -3.55
C LYS A 147 -2.58 -16.98 -2.72
N SER A 148 -1.39 -16.51 -2.35
CA SER A 148 -0.51 -17.31 -1.51
C SER A 148 -0.98 -17.38 -0.06
N MET A 149 -0.61 -18.46 0.61
CA MET A 149 -0.82 -18.60 2.05
C MET A 149 -0.13 -17.50 2.87
N LYS A 150 0.96 -16.92 2.34
CA LYS A 150 1.62 -15.75 2.93
C LYS A 150 0.69 -14.53 2.95
N VAL A 151 0.02 -14.25 1.83
CA VAL A 151 -0.95 -13.16 1.71
C VAL A 151 -2.13 -13.39 2.66
N ALA A 152 -2.68 -14.61 2.69
CA ALA A 152 -3.79 -14.94 3.58
C ALA A 152 -3.43 -14.73 5.06
N ARG A 153 -2.24 -15.16 5.49
CA ARG A 153 -1.76 -14.96 6.87
C ARG A 153 -1.56 -13.47 7.20
N ALA A 154 -1.00 -12.71 6.28
CA ALA A 154 -0.72 -11.28 6.50
C ALA A 154 -1.99 -10.42 6.58
N ALA A 155 -3.05 -10.84 5.89
CA ALA A 155 -4.33 -10.12 5.88
C ALA A 155 -5.20 -10.40 7.12
N LEU A 156 -5.00 -11.52 7.79
CA LEU A 156 -5.79 -11.92 8.96
C LEU A 156 -5.19 -11.34 10.27
N PRO A 157 -6.01 -11.15 11.30
CA PRO A 157 -5.50 -10.74 12.61
C PRO A 157 -4.40 -11.66 13.12
N SER A 158 -3.37 -11.11 13.78
CA SER A 158 -2.20 -11.85 14.26
C SER A 158 -2.53 -12.95 15.30
N ASN A 159 -3.66 -12.81 15.97
CA ASN A 159 -4.19 -13.79 16.94
C ASN A 159 -5.17 -14.78 16.32
N ALA A 160 -5.38 -14.77 15.00
CA ALA A 160 -6.26 -15.72 14.32
C ALA A 160 -5.71 -17.15 14.42
N SER A 161 -6.56 -18.09 14.84
CA SER A 161 -6.24 -19.52 14.81
C SER A 161 -6.34 -20.02 13.37
N ILE A 162 -5.20 -20.34 12.75
CA ILE A 162 -5.13 -20.72 11.33
C ILE A 162 -4.66 -22.15 11.17
N THR A 163 -5.48 -22.98 10.54
CA THR A 163 -5.14 -24.35 10.13
C THR A 163 -4.91 -24.39 8.62
N VAL A 164 -3.83 -25.05 8.17
CA VAL A 164 -3.49 -25.17 6.74
C VAL A 164 -3.28 -26.63 6.39
N LYS A 165 -3.96 -27.09 5.32
CA LYS A 165 -3.86 -28.47 4.81
C LYS A 165 -3.46 -28.46 3.32
N ASP A 166 -2.42 -29.23 2.98
CA ASP A 166 -2.11 -29.52 1.58
C ASP A 166 -3.13 -30.53 1.02
N ALA A 167 -3.82 -30.15 -0.03
CA ALA A 167 -4.86 -30.96 -0.66
C ALA A 167 -4.30 -32.14 -1.46
N ALA A 168 -3.06 -32.04 -1.94
CA ALA A 168 -2.50 -33.03 -2.87
C ALA A 168 -1.77 -34.19 -2.17
N GLN A 169 -0.91 -33.88 -1.20
CA GLN A 169 0.03 -34.87 -0.64
C GLN A 169 0.22 -34.77 0.88
N SER A 170 -0.57 -33.98 1.58
CA SER A 170 -0.48 -33.77 3.05
C SER A 170 0.91 -33.28 3.51
N ARG A 171 1.59 -32.52 2.68
CA ARG A 171 2.94 -31.96 2.98
C ARG A 171 2.83 -30.83 3.99
N MET A 172 3.92 -30.57 4.70
CA MET A 172 4.05 -29.42 5.58
C MET A 172 4.19 -28.12 4.75
N VAL A 173 3.42 -27.09 5.12
CA VAL A 173 3.46 -25.76 4.49
C VAL A 173 4.54 -24.91 5.17
N LEU A 174 5.80 -25.09 4.79
CA LEU A 174 6.94 -24.39 5.40
C LEU A 174 7.13 -22.98 4.85
N GLN A 175 7.11 -22.80 3.53
CA GLN A 175 7.27 -21.51 2.87
C GLN A 175 5.94 -21.05 2.28
N ALA A 176 5.20 -20.27 3.04
CA ALA A 176 3.82 -19.88 2.76
C ALA A 176 3.63 -19.18 1.39
N SER A 177 4.65 -18.46 0.88
CA SER A 177 4.62 -17.80 -0.44
C SER A 177 4.60 -18.78 -1.64
N ASN A 178 4.96 -20.05 -1.43
CA ASN A 178 5.00 -21.08 -2.48
C ASN A 178 3.72 -21.93 -2.53
N TRP A 179 2.72 -21.58 -1.72
CA TRP A 179 1.47 -22.32 -1.61
C TRP A 179 0.29 -21.45 -1.96
N LYS A 180 -0.50 -21.90 -2.92
CA LYS A 180 -1.71 -21.25 -3.42
C LYS A 180 -2.92 -21.75 -2.63
N VAL A 181 -3.77 -20.85 -2.18
CA VAL A 181 -5.04 -21.18 -1.53
C VAL A 181 -6.04 -21.68 -2.58
N CYS A 182 -6.60 -22.85 -2.34
CA CYS A 182 -7.66 -23.44 -3.16
C CYS A 182 -9.04 -23.21 -2.54
N SER A 183 -9.15 -23.38 -1.23
CA SER A 183 -10.38 -23.11 -0.51
C SER A 183 -10.09 -22.55 0.88
N GLN A 184 -11.07 -21.91 1.45
CA GLN A 184 -11.03 -21.31 2.76
C GLN A 184 -12.32 -21.49 3.53
N ASP A 185 -12.21 -21.56 4.85
CA ASP A 185 -13.32 -21.57 5.78
C ASP A 185 -12.96 -20.68 6.99
N PRO A 186 -13.72 -19.62 7.30
CA PRO A 186 -14.97 -19.17 6.68
C PRO A 186 -14.84 -18.79 5.20
N LYS A 187 -15.96 -18.87 4.45
CA LYS A 187 -16.00 -18.44 3.04
C LYS A 187 -15.77 -16.94 2.92
N ALA A 188 -15.32 -16.50 1.75
CA ALA A 188 -15.19 -15.08 1.41
C ALA A 188 -16.51 -14.33 1.69
N GLY A 189 -16.39 -13.12 2.30
CA GLY A 189 -17.51 -12.30 2.73
C GLY A 189 -18.12 -12.68 4.08
N ALA A 190 -17.80 -13.83 4.65
CA ALA A 190 -18.29 -14.23 5.98
C ALA A 190 -17.71 -13.32 7.07
N ARG A 191 -18.50 -13.01 8.11
CA ARG A 191 -18.04 -12.20 9.24
C ARG A 191 -16.95 -12.93 10.03
N LEU A 192 -15.88 -12.23 10.33
CA LEU A 192 -14.82 -12.68 11.23
C LEU A 192 -15.15 -12.26 12.67
N ALA A 193 -15.42 -13.25 13.53
CA ALA A 193 -15.76 -13.06 14.93
C ALA A 193 -14.80 -13.81 15.86
N GLY A 194 -13.55 -14.08 15.40
CA GLY A 194 -12.55 -14.80 16.17
C GLY A 194 -12.61 -16.33 16.05
N GLN A 195 -13.48 -16.85 15.17
CA GLN A 195 -13.54 -18.30 14.89
C GLN A 195 -12.24 -18.78 14.20
N PRO A 196 -11.90 -20.07 14.31
CA PRO A 196 -10.78 -20.65 13.60
C PRO A 196 -10.95 -20.49 12.08
N VAL A 197 -9.82 -20.30 11.39
CA VAL A 197 -9.75 -20.17 9.93
C VAL A 197 -9.01 -21.38 9.37
N ALA A 198 -9.58 -22.04 8.40
CA ALA A 198 -8.97 -23.18 7.73
C ALA A 198 -8.70 -22.87 6.24
N PHE A 199 -7.52 -23.28 5.76
CA PHE A 199 -7.14 -23.18 4.35
C PHE A 199 -6.77 -24.54 3.80
N THR A 200 -7.26 -24.82 2.58
CA THR A 200 -6.76 -25.92 1.75
C THR A 200 -5.85 -25.32 0.68
N VAL A 201 -4.63 -25.82 0.57
CA VAL A 201 -3.60 -25.23 -0.31
C VAL A 201 -2.95 -26.29 -1.20
N VAL A 202 -2.35 -25.87 -2.31
CA VAL A 202 -1.46 -26.65 -3.16
C VAL A 202 -0.22 -25.82 -3.52
N LYS A 203 0.81 -26.44 -4.11
CA LYS A 203 1.89 -25.66 -4.73
C LYS A 203 1.35 -24.84 -5.90
N PHE A 204 1.98 -23.69 -6.21
CA PHE A 204 1.49 -22.79 -7.27
C PHE A 204 1.38 -23.47 -8.64
N GLU A 205 2.25 -24.44 -8.92
CA GLU A 205 2.30 -25.20 -10.18
C GLU A 205 1.23 -26.32 -10.26
N GLN A 206 0.55 -26.59 -9.14
CA GLN A 206 -0.48 -27.63 -9.07
C GLN A 206 -1.88 -27.04 -9.26
N ALA A 207 -2.79 -27.82 -9.85
CA ALA A 207 -4.21 -27.47 -9.89
C ALA A 207 -4.85 -27.68 -8.51
N CYS A 208 -5.85 -26.86 -8.20
CA CYS A 208 -6.74 -27.10 -7.08
C CYS A 208 -7.64 -28.29 -7.40
N PRO A 209 -7.93 -29.20 -6.41
CA PRO A 209 -8.83 -30.32 -6.59
C PRO A 209 -10.28 -29.89 -6.80
#